data_2edc31d77aa0cda61a1ec5298a87c5c8
#
_entry.id   2edc31d77aa0cda61a1ec5298a87c5c8
#
_cell.length_a   1.000
_cell.length_b   1.000
_cell.length_c   1.000
_cell.angle_alpha   90.00
_cell.angle_beta   90.00
_cell.angle_gamma   90.00
#
_symmetry.space_group_name_H-M   'P 1'
#
loop_
_entity.id
_entity.type
_entity.pdbx_description
1 polymer ?
#
loop_
_entity_poly.entity_id
_entity_poly.type
_entity_poly.pdbx_seq_one_letter_code
_entity_poly.pdbx_strand_id
1 'polypeptide(L)'
;MARVKGAMMTRKRRNKTLKMAKGYWGSKSKHFRVANQAVMKSLSYAYTGRRLKKRDFRSLWITRISAACKMNGMNYSSFMHGLKTAGIEINRKMLSELAISDPTAFTQLTEIAKKA
;
A
#
# COMPACT_ATOMS: atom_id res chain seq x y z
N MET A 1 36.95 37.35 23.78
CA MET A 1 35.84 37.02 22.86
C MET A 1 35.31 35.63 23.13
N ALA A 2 34.03 35.48 23.40
CA ALA A 2 33.42 34.18 23.55
C ALA A 2 33.39 33.46 22.18
N ARG A 3 34.01 32.26 22.08
CA ARG A 3 34.04 31.48 20.85
C ARG A 3 32.72 30.72 20.71
N VAL A 4 32.04 30.82 19.57
CA VAL A 4 30.83 30.04 19.29
C VAL A 4 31.17 28.56 19.19
N LYS A 5 30.66 27.74 20.11
CA LYS A 5 30.91 26.29 20.20
C LYS A 5 29.82 25.46 19.50
N GLY A 6 29.38 25.89 18.31
CA GLY A 6 28.32 25.24 17.57
C GLY A 6 28.72 24.01 16.75
N ALA A 7 30.03 23.76 16.61
CA ALA A 7 30.55 22.71 15.73
C ALA A 7 30.03 21.29 16.05
N MET A 8 30.00 20.91 17.33
CA MET A 8 29.50 19.58 17.74
C MET A 8 28.00 19.39 17.44
N MET A 9 27.20 20.42 17.73
CA MET A 9 25.74 20.38 17.47
C MET A 9 25.45 20.30 15.97
N THR A 10 26.18 21.09 15.16
CA THR A 10 26.09 21.05 13.70
C THR A 10 26.46 19.67 13.16
N ARG A 11 27.56 19.10 13.64
CA ARG A 11 28.03 17.76 13.24
C ARG A 11 27.01 16.68 13.60
N LYS A 12 26.47 16.71 14.81
CA LYS A 12 25.44 15.78 15.28
C LYS A 12 24.19 15.83 14.40
N ARG A 13 23.70 17.03 14.07
CA ARG A 13 22.54 17.24 13.18
C ARG A 13 22.81 16.71 11.77
N ARG A 14 23.96 17.03 11.18
CA ARG A 14 24.34 16.54 9.85
C ARG A 14 24.50 15.02 9.81
N ASN A 15 25.12 14.42 10.83
CA ASN A 15 25.27 12.99 10.93
C ASN A 15 23.92 12.27 11.04
N LYS A 16 22.91 12.86 11.70
CA LYS A 16 21.55 12.31 11.72
C LYS A 16 20.98 12.17 10.30
N THR A 17 21.08 13.22 9.49
CA THR A 17 20.62 13.18 8.09
C THR A 17 21.40 12.18 7.26
N LEU A 18 22.73 12.14 7.38
CA LEU A 18 23.56 11.18 6.66
C LEU A 18 23.28 9.71 7.06
N LYS A 19 22.94 9.46 8.32
CA LYS A 19 22.48 8.12 8.75
C LYS A 19 21.19 7.70 8.05
N MET A 20 20.23 8.62 7.88
CA MET A 20 18.99 8.34 7.14
C MET A 20 19.21 8.14 5.64
N ALA A 21 20.26 8.74 5.09
CA ALA A 21 20.64 8.61 3.68
C ALA A 21 21.53 7.40 3.36
N LYS A 22 21.87 6.56 4.34
CA LYS A 22 22.67 5.35 4.10
C LYS A 22 22.02 4.46 3.04
N GLY A 23 22.84 3.97 2.10
CA GLY A 23 22.37 3.13 1.00
C GLY A 23 21.82 3.89 -0.21
N TYR A 24 21.75 5.22 -0.16
CA TYR A 24 21.35 6.01 -1.32
C TYR A 24 22.45 6.04 -2.38
N TRP A 25 22.03 6.12 -3.63
CA TRP A 25 22.91 6.08 -4.79
C TRP A 25 23.94 7.22 -4.81
N GLY A 26 25.19 6.90 -5.04
CA GLY A 26 26.28 7.84 -5.28
C GLY A 26 26.50 8.82 -4.14
N SER A 27 26.64 10.10 -4.48
CA SER A 27 26.91 11.19 -3.53
C SER A 27 25.75 11.49 -2.57
N LYS A 28 24.54 11.03 -2.88
CA LYS A 28 23.35 11.18 -2.03
C LYS A 28 23.50 10.52 -0.66
N SER A 29 24.38 9.53 -0.53
CA SER A 29 24.68 8.88 0.77
C SER A 29 25.81 9.55 1.54
N LYS A 30 26.65 10.38 0.91
CA LYS A 30 27.90 10.89 1.48
C LYS A 30 27.91 12.42 1.67
N HIS A 31 27.39 13.19 0.72
CA HIS A 31 27.43 14.65 0.76
C HIS A 31 26.16 15.21 1.38
N PHE A 32 26.30 15.96 2.50
CA PHE A 32 25.17 16.45 3.29
C PHE A 32 24.12 17.23 2.46
N ARG A 33 24.53 18.15 1.58
CA ARG A 33 23.60 18.96 0.80
C ARG A 33 22.66 18.09 -0.04
N VAL A 34 23.20 17.15 -0.77
CA VAL A 34 22.45 16.25 -1.66
C VAL A 34 21.67 15.21 -0.84
N ALA A 35 22.30 14.69 0.23
CA ALA A 35 21.67 13.74 1.14
C ALA A 35 20.43 14.34 1.81
N ASN A 36 20.50 15.58 2.28
CA ASN A 36 19.39 16.27 2.93
C ASN A 36 18.18 16.42 2.00
N GLN A 37 18.41 16.82 0.74
CA GLN A 37 17.34 16.92 -0.26
C GLN A 37 16.72 15.54 -0.55
N ALA A 38 17.56 14.52 -0.71
CA ALA A 38 17.10 13.14 -0.97
C ALA A 38 16.29 12.58 0.21
N VAL A 39 16.71 12.83 1.46
CA VAL A 39 15.97 12.40 2.66
C VAL A 39 14.62 13.11 2.77
N MET A 40 14.58 14.44 2.57
CA MET A 40 13.31 15.19 2.59
C MET A 40 12.32 14.60 1.55
N LYS A 41 12.79 14.35 0.34
CA LYS A 41 11.96 13.77 -0.73
C LYS A 41 11.50 12.35 -0.39
N SER A 42 12.39 11.54 0.16
CA SER A 42 12.08 10.17 0.61
C SER A 42 10.99 10.15 1.68
N LEU A 43 11.08 11.01 2.67
CA LEU A 43 10.06 11.11 3.74
C LEU A 43 8.71 11.61 3.20
N SER A 44 8.72 12.57 2.28
CA SER A 44 7.51 13.04 1.59
C SER A 44 6.84 11.92 0.81
N TYR A 45 7.62 11.16 0.04
CA TYR A 45 7.11 10.02 -0.71
C TYR A 45 6.65 8.86 0.18
N ALA A 46 7.32 8.63 1.30
CA ALA A 46 6.87 7.65 2.28
C ALA A 46 5.49 8.01 2.86
N TYR A 47 5.24 9.27 3.16
CA TYR A 47 3.93 9.76 3.58
C TYR A 47 2.87 9.54 2.50
N THR A 48 3.15 9.97 1.27
CA THR A 48 2.25 9.79 0.13
C THR A 48 2.00 8.31 -0.15
N GLY A 49 3.04 7.47 -0.15
CA GLY A 49 2.94 6.04 -0.38
C GLY A 49 2.07 5.32 0.66
N ARG A 50 2.19 5.69 1.94
CA ARG A 50 1.30 5.12 2.98
C ARG A 50 -0.17 5.49 2.76
N ARG A 51 -0.47 6.66 2.20
CA ARG A 51 -1.83 7.05 1.83
C ARG A 51 -2.33 6.32 0.58
N LEU A 52 -1.47 6.14 -0.42
CA LEU A 52 -1.80 5.43 -1.66
C LEU A 52 -1.99 3.93 -1.42
N LYS A 53 -1.28 3.35 -0.46
CA LYS A 53 -1.34 1.92 -0.13
C LYS A 53 -2.77 1.37 0.00
N LYS A 54 -3.70 2.16 0.56
CA LYS A 54 -5.11 1.79 0.69
C LYS A 54 -5.78 1.59 -0.67
N ARG A 55 -5.47 2.46 -1.64
CA ARG A 55 -5.99 2.38 -3.01
C ARG A 55 -5.39 1.18 -3.76
N ASP A 56 -4.09 0.96 -3.59
CA ASP A 56 -3.36 -0.12 -4.25
C ASP A 56 -3.89 -1.48 -3.80
N PHE A 57 -4.05 -1.68 -2.48
CA PHE A 57 -4.63 -2.91 -1.96
C PHE A 57 -6.08 -3.12 -2.38
N ARG A 58 -6.90 -2.07 -2.39
CA ARG A 58 -8.28 -2.19 -2.87
C ARG A 58 -8.33 -2.58 -4.35
N SER A 59 -7.48 -2.00 -5.19
CA SER A 59 -7.36 -2.38 -6.60
C SER A 59 -6.97 -3.85 -6.75
N LEU A 60 -5.98 -4.31 -5.98
CA LEU A 60 -5.55 -5.70 -5.97
C LEU A 60 -6.68 -6.67 -5.58
N TRP A 61 -7.44 -6.35 -4.53
CA TRP A 61 -8.60 -7.19 -4.13
C TRP A 61 -9.66 -7.26 -5.22
N ILE A 62 -9.98 -6.14 -5.85
CA ILE A 62 -10.95 -6.08 -6.96
C ILE A 62 -10.47 -6.95 -8.12
N THR A 63 -9.19 -6.90 -8.47
CA THR A 63 -8.61 -7.72 -9.55
C THR A 63 -8.74 -9.22 -9.23
N ARG A 64 -8.42 -9.64 -8.01
CA ARG A 64 -8.53 -11.04 -7.56
C ARG A 64 -9.97 -11.54 -7.57
N ILE A 65 -10.91 -10.75 -7.01
CA ILE A 65 -12.33 -11.10 -7.01
C ILE A 65 -12.86 -11.17 -8.45
N SER A 66 -12.48 -10.22 -9.31
CA SER A 66 -12.89 -10.20 -10.72
C SER A 66 -12.42 -11.44 -11.47
N ALA A 67 -11.18 -11.89 -11.24
CA ALA A 67 -10.67 -13.13 -11.83
C ALA A 67 -11.47 -14.35 -11.37
N ALA A 68 -11.73 -14.48 -10.07
CA ALA A 68 -12.53 -15.58 -9.52
C ALA A 68 -13.99 -15.55 -10.01
N CYS A 69 -14.60 -14.37 -10.14
CA CYS A 69 -15.93 -14.23 -10.72
C CYS A 69 -15.97 -14.69 -12.18
N LYS A 70 -14.97 -14.32 -12.99
CA LYS A 70 -14.87 -14.76 -14.39
C LYS A 70 -14.77 -16.28 -14.51
N MET A 71 -14.02 -16.94 -13.65
CA MET A 71 -13.91 -18.39 -13.59
C MET A 71 -15.27 -19.05 -13.31
N ASN A 72 -16.15 -18.37 -12.56
CA ASN A 72 -17.51 -18.81 -12.26
C ASN A 72 -18.57 -18.27 -13.24
N GLY A 73 -18.16 -17.70 -14.38
CA GLY A 73 -19.06 -17.19 -15.42
C GLY A 73 -19.86 -15.96 -15.00
N MET A 74 -19.30 -15.09 -14.16
CA MET A 74 -19.96 -13.90 -13.63
C MET A 74 -19.06 -12.66 -13.73
N ASN A 75 -19.66 -11.46 -13.82
CA ASN A 75 -18.94 -10.20 -13.76
C ASN A 75 -18.83 -9.70 -12.32
N TYR A 76 -17.75 -8.96 -12.02
CA TYR A 76 -17.52 -8.35 -10.71
C TYR A 76 -18.71 -7.49 -10.24
N SER A 77 -19.24 -6.65 -11.12
CA SER A 77 -20.36 -5.73 -10.78
C SER A 77 -21.64 -6.50 -10.43
N SER A 78 -21.98 -7.51 -11.23
CA SER A 78 -23.14 -8.37 -10.98
C SER A 78 -22.98 -9.17 -9.68
N PHE A 79 -21.77 -9.69 -9.42
CA PHE A 79 -21.46 -10.40 -8.17
C PHE A 79 -21.64 -9.50 -6.94
N MET A 80 -21.07 -8.30 -6.96
CA MET A 80 -21.21 -7.36 -5.84
C MET A 80 -22.65 -6.87 -5.64
N HIS A 81 -23.41 -6.74 -6.74
CA HIS A 81 -24.85 -6.40 -6.67
C HIS A 81 -25.64 -7.56 -6.08
N GLY A 82 -25.45 -8.78 -6.56
CA GLY A 82 -26.13 -9.98 -6.05
C GLY A 82 -25.86 -10.21 -4.56
N LEU A 83 -24.60 -10.06 -4.09
CA LEU A 83 -24.31 -10.15 -2.66
C LEU A 83 -25.05 -9.10 -1.85
N LYS A 84 -25.13 -7.86 -2.35
CA LYS A 84 -25.86 -6.79 -1.69
C LYS A 84 -27.36 -7.08 -1.62
N THR A 85 -27.96 -7.59 -2.69
CA THR A 85 -29.38 -7.97 -2.75
C THR A 85 -29.67 -9.14 -1.81
N ALA A 86 -28.75 -10.11 -1.73
CA ALA A 86 -28.83 -11.24 -0.78
C ALA A 86 -28.58 -10.84 0.69
N GLY A 87 -28.29 -9.57 0.98
CA GLY A 87 -28.00 -9.09 2.34
C GLY A 87 -26.66 -9.55 2.91
N ILE A 88 -25.72 -9.99 2.06
CA ILE A 88 -24.41 -10.49 2.47
C ILE A 88 -23.40 -9.34 2.51
N GLU A 89 -22.99 -8.92 3.71
CA GLU A 89 -22.04 -7.84 3.95
C GLU A 89 -20.63 -8.39 4.24
N ILE A 90 -19.88 -8.73 3.19
CA ILE A 90 -18.48 -9.16 3.30
C ILE A 90 -17.60 -8.10 2.62
N ASN A 91 -16.51 -7.70 3.30
CA ASN A 91 -15.58 -6.73 2.74
C ASN A 91 -14.70 -7.35 1.63
N ARG A 92 -14.19 -6.49 0.74
CA ARG A 92 -13.41 -6.92 -0.43
C ARG A 92 -12.11 -7.66 -0.07
N LYS A 93 -11.51 -7.34 1.08
CA LYS A 93 -10.33 -8.03 1.57
C LYS A 93 -10.65 -9.51 1.85
N MET A 94 -11.70 -9.77 2.60
CA MET A 94 -12.12 -11.14 2.92
C MET A 94 -12.57 -11.91 1.68
N LEU A 95 -13.32 -11.27 0.78
CA LEU A 95 -13.70 -11.90 -0.50
C LEU A 95 -12.49 -12.27 -1.37
N SER A 96 -11.49 -11.40 -1.40
CA SER A 96 -10.25 -11.64 -2.14
C SER A 96 -9.42 -12.78 -1.51
N GLU A 97 -9.42 -12.90 -0.20
CA GLU A 97 -8.73 -13.94 0.53
C GLU A 97 -9.46 -15.29 0.35
N LEU A 98 -10.78 -15.29 0.47
CA LEU A 98 -11.62 -16.46 0.22
C LEU A 98 -11.46 -16.99 -1.21
N ALA A 99 -11.37 -16.12 -2.20
CA ALA A 99 -11.15 -16.49 -3.60
C ALA A 99 -9.84 -17.25 -3.84
N ILE A 100 -8.85 -17.12 -2.95
CA ILE A 100 -7.55 -17.78 -3.04
C ILE A 100 -7.50 -19.02 -2.14
N SER A 101 -7.95 -18.87 -0.88
CA SER A 101 -7.83 -19.94 0.13
C SER A 101 -8.91 -21.00 0.01
N ASP A 102 -10.13 -20.63 -0.36
CA ASP A 102 -11.26 -21.55 -0.52
C ASP A 102 -12.11 -21.21 -1.75
N PRO A 103 -11.70 -21.67 -2.93
CA PRO A 103 -12.46 -21.46 -4.17
C PRO A 103 -13.87 -22.07 -4.12
N THR A 104 -14.08 -23.13 -3.35
CA THR A 104 -15.39 -23.81 -3.25
C THR A 104 -16.40 -22.92 -2.53
N ALA A 105 -16.02 -22.34 -1.40
CA ALA A 105 -16.85 -21.38 -0.68
C ALA A 105 -17.11 -20.11 -1.53
N PHE A 106 -16.12 -19.67 -2.30
CA PHE A 106 -16.33 -18.55 -3.22
C PHE A 106 -17.34 -18.88 -4.33
N THR A 107 -17.33 -20.10 -4.86
CA THR A 107 -18.31 -20.58 -5.86
C THR A 107 -19.73 -20.57 -5.27
N GLN A 108 -19.91 -21.03 -4.03
CA GLN A 108 -21.21 -20.96 -3.34
C GLN A 108 -21.73 -19.52 -3.23
N LEU A 109 -20.85 -18.56 -2.91
CA LEU A 109 -21.22 -17.13 -2.90
C LEU A 109 -21.62 -16.63 -4.28
N THR A 110 -20.98 -17.09 -5.36
CA THR A 110 -21.38 -16.71 -6.72
C THR A 110 -22.73 -17.29 -7.11
N GLU A 111 -23.06 -18.51 -6.66
CA GLU A 111 -24.38 -19.10 -6.88
C GLU A 111 -25.50 -18.34 -6.16
N ILE A 112 -25.26 -17.95 -4.91
CA ILE A 112 -26.21 -17.09 -4.17
C ILE A 112 -26.40 -15.77 -4.90
N ALA A 113 -25.30 -15.13 -5.32
CA ALA A 113 -25.35 -13.86 -6.04
C ALA A 113 -26.04 -13.95 -7.42
N LYS A 114 -26.07 -15.13 -8.07
CA LYS A 114 -26.80 -15.38 -9.32
C LYS A 114 -28.32 -15.51 -9.11
N LYS A 115 -28.73 -15.95 -7.94
CA LYS A 115 -30.13 -16.19 -7.59
C LYS A 115 -30.83 -14.94 -7.03
N ALA A 116 -30.03 -13.97 -6.58
CA ALA A 116 -30.52 -12.71 -6.00
C ALA A 116 -30.75 -11.65 -7.06
#